data_06bfc6a0722aaca91677e367bd0d86aa
#
_entry.id   06bfc6a0722aaca91677e367bd0d86aa
#
_cell.length_a   1.000
_cell.length_b   1.000
_cell.length_c   1.000
_cell.angle_alpha   90.00
_cell.angle_beta   90.00
_cell.angle_gamma   90.00
#
_symmetry.space_group_name_H-M   'P 1'
#
loop_
_entity.id
_entity.type
_entity.pdbx_description
1 polymer ?
#
loop_
_entity_poly.entity_id
_entity_poly.type
_entity_poly.pdbx_seq_one_letter_code
_entity_poly.pdbx_strand_id
1 'polypeptide(L)'
;MLGPRDTENSVKIVPYMAAHLLMMNEQDTEQYWGEVVKTPGYARALEKAGPAHTAMRGDKVLACIGLAHQWDGRATAWAIMAQSIGGADYLVIHRAVKRFIKLIGYRRIDATVVENFTNAIRWAEMLGFKRETPEPMQNYGPDGRGHYLYSWVAK
;
A
#
# COMPACT_ATOMS: atom_id res chain seq x y z
N MET A 1 12.93 7.64 -29.43
CA MET A 1 13.69 6.54 -28.81
C MET A 1 14.08 6.92 -27.38
N LEU A 2 13.64 6.15 -26.43
CA LEU A 2 13.95 6.40 -25.03
C LEU A 2 15.40 5.96 -24.75
N GLY A 3 16.22 6.89 -24.30
CA GLY A 3 17.59 6.59 -23.94
C GLY A 3 17.72 5.91 -22.56
N PRO A 4 18.93 5.39 -22.21
CA PRO A 4 19.12 4.72 -20.91
C PRO A 4 18.73 5.55 -19.69
N ARG A 5 18.78 6.89 -19.81
CA ARG A 5 18.43 7.81 -18.72
C ARG A 5 16.96 7.80 -18.38
N ASP A 6 16.10 7.57 -19.39
CA ASP A 6 14.64 7.57 -19.18
C ASP A 6 14.19 6.30 -18.45
N THR A 7 14.89 5.18 -18.63
CA THR A 7 14.63 3.95 -17.90
C THR A 7 15.04 4.02 -16.44
N GLU A 8 16.11 4.75 -16.12
CA GLU A 8 16.56 4.93 -14.74
C GLU A 8 15.65 5.86 -13.94
N ASN A 9 14.98 6.80 -14.62
CA ASN A 9 14.09 7.77 -13.99
C ASN A 9 12.62 7.38 -14.00
N SER A 10 12.26 6.25 -14.61
CA SER A 10 10.89 5.78 -14.62
C SER A 10 10.57 4.96 -13.35
N VAL A 11 9.29 4.97 -12.95
CA VAL A 11 8.83 4.12 -11.85
C VAL A 11 8.86 2.67 -12.30
N LYS A 12 9.53 1.83 -11.50
CA LYS A 12 9.56 0.38 -11.72
C LYS A 12 8.80 -0.31 -10.59
N ILE A 13 8.03 -1.30 -10.96
CA ILE A 13 7.30 -2.14 -10.00
C ILE A 13 8.05 -3.46 -9.90
N VAL A 14 8.57 -3.75 -8.72
CA VAL A 14 9.37 -4.95 -8.46
C VAL A 14 8.76 -5.74 -7.31
N PRO A 15 9.07 -7.04 -7.17
CA PRO A 15 8.60 -7.79 -6.01
C PRO A 15 9.06 -7.16 -4.70
N TYR A 16 8.17 -7.12 -3.71
CA TYR A 16 8.47 -6.55 -2.41
C TYR A 16 9.49 -7.41 -1.66
N MET A 17 10.44 -6.73 -1.03
CA MET A 17 11.40 -7.33 -0.09
C MET A 17 11.40 -6.51 1.19
N ALA A 18 11.64 -7.17 2.32
CA ALA A 18 11.72 -6.48 3.62
C ALA A 18 12.70 -5.31 3.59
N ALA A 19 13.81 -5.46 2.86
CA ALA A 19 14.80 -4.40 2.70
C ALA A 19 14.21 -3.11 2.13
N HIS A 20 13.21 -3.19 1.25
CA HIS A 20 12.57 -2.02 0.65
C HIS A 20 11.89 -1.15 1.71
N LEU A 21 11.18 -1.76 2.66
CA LEU A 21 10.53 -1.01 3.73
C LEU A 21 11.56 -0.36 4.66
N LEU A 22 12.65 -1.07 4.94
CA LEU A 22 13.73 -0.52 5.75
C LEU A 22 14.39 0.68 5.06
N MET A 23 14.60 0.61 3.74
CA MET A 23 15.10 1.73 2.95
C MET A 23 14.14 2.92 3.00
N MET A 24 12.84 2.67 2.89
CA MET A 24 11.83 3.73 2.96
C MET A 24 11.83 4.40 4.33
N ASN A 25 12.00 3.63 5.40
CA ASN A 25 12.05 4.17 6.76
C ASN A 25 13.25 5.11 6.96
N GLU A 26 14.36 4.87 6.28
CA GLU A 26 15.53 5.74 6.31
C GLU A 26 15.33 7.01 5.46
N GLN A 27 14.56 6.90 4.36
CA GLN A 27 14.32 8.00 3.43
C GLN A 27 13.25 8.97 3.93
N ASP A 28 12.26 8.47 4.67
CA ASP A 28 11.07 9.22 5.02
C ASP A 28 10.80 9.05 6.51
N THR A 29 10.98 10.13 7.27
CA THR A 29 10.90 10.11 8.73
C THR A 29 9.49 10.20 9.27
N GLU A 30 8.53 10.62 8.45
CA GLU A 30 7.15 10.76 8.88
C GLU A 30 6.26 9.74 8.17
N GLN A 31 6.09 8.60 8.80
CA GLN A 31 5.19 7.58 8.30
C GLN A 31 4.00 7.44 9.23
N TYR A 32 2.85 7.24 8.62
CA TYR A 32 1.60 7.10 9.34
C TYR A 32 1.65 6.00 10.41
N TRP A 33 2.28 4.87 10.09
CA TRP A 33 2.34 3.72 11.01
C TRP A 33 3.41 3.84 12.10
N GLY A 34 4.26 4.86 12.04
CA GLY A 34 5.24 5.18 13.08
C GLY A 34 6.15 4.02 13.45
N GLU A 35 6.25 3.74 14.75
CA GLU A 35 7.17 2.76 15.29
C GLU A 35 6.87 1.31 14.86
N VAL A 36 5.62 0.99 14.55
CA VAL A 36 5.24 -0.37 14.12
C VAL A 36 5.97 -0.76 12.84
N VAL A 37 6.01 0.16 11.87
CA VAL A 37 6.66 -0.05 10.57
C VAL A 37 8.18 -0.21 10.73
N LYS A 38 8.75 0.40 11.77
CA LYS A 38 10.19 0.35 12.05
C LYS A 38 10.61 -0.90 12.79
N THR A 39 9.68 -1.71 13.26
CA THR A 39 9.96 -2.96 13.94
C THR A 39 10.57 -3.96 12.93
N PRO A 40 11.77 -4.52 13.15
CA PRO A 40 12.43 -5.35 12.16
C PRO A 40 11.60 -6.55 11.69
N GLY A 41 10.88 -7.18 12.58
CA GLY A 41 10.04 -8.33 12.23
C GLY A 41 8.83 -7.99 11.38
N TYR A 42 8.38 -6.74 11.41
CA TYR A 42 7.18 -6.30 10.69
C TYR A 42 7.39 -6.35 9.17
N ALA A 43 8.50 -5.80 8.69
CA ALA A 43 8.81 -5.79 7.26
C ALA A 43 8.87 -7.20 6.68
N ARG A 44 9.48 -8.13 7.42
CA ARG A 44 9.57 -9.53 7.00
C ARG A 44 8.23 -10.24 7.08
N ALA A 45 7.41 -9.93 8.09
CA ALA A 45 6.07 -10.48 8.21
C ALA A 45 5.21 -10.12 7.00
N LEU A 46 5.30 -8.88 6.52
CA LEU A 46 4.59 -8.44 5.31
C LEU A 46 5.07 -9.20 4.08
N GLU A 47 6.36 -9.47 3.98
CA GLU A 47 6.91 -10.24 2.86
C GLU A 47 6.33 -11.66 2.80
N LYS A 48 6.13 -12.28 3.95
CA LYS A 48 5.58 -13.63 4.06
C LYS A 48 4.06 -13.68 4.02
N ALA A 49 3.38 -12.56 4.21
CA ALA A 49 1.93 -12.52 4.35
C ALA A 49 1.18 -12.78 3.05
N GLY A 50 1.78 -12.48 1.91
CA GLY A 50 1.14 -12.67 0.61
C GLY A 50 1.85 -11.88 -0.49
N PRO A 51 1.22 -11.81 -1.68
CA PRO A 51 1.82 -11.10 -2.81
C PRO A 51 1.95 -9.61 -2.51
N ALA A 52 3.11 -9.06 -2.78
CA ALA A 52 3.40 -7.66 -2.52
C ALA A 52 4.44 -7.13 -3.51
N HIS A 53 4.37 -5.83 -3.76
CA HIS A 53 5.23 -5.16 -4.73
C HIS A 53 5.74 -3.84 -4.17
N THR A 54 6.88 -3.41 -4.71
CA THR A 54 7.48 -2.14 -4.38
C THR A 54 7.56 -1.28 -5.64
N ALA A 55 7.17 -0.02 -5.52
CA ALA A 55 7.36 0.97 -6.57
C ALA A 55 8.63 1.74 -6.28
N MET A 56 9.54 1.76 -7.23
CA MET A 56 10.85 2.42 -7.09
C MET A 56 11.12 3.37 -8.24
N ARG A 57 11.78 4.47 -7.93
CA ARG A 57 12.38 5.35 -8.93
C ARG A 57 13.88 5.40 -8.65
N GLY A 58 14.67 4.71 -9.48
CA GLY A 58 16.08 4.53 -9.18
C GLY A 58 16.25 3.80 -7.83
N ASP A 59 17.01 4.40 -6.93
CA ASP A 59 17.24 3.84 -5.59
C ASP A 59 16.19 4.29 -4.57
N LYS A 60 15.24 5.14 -4.97
CA LYS A 60 14.23 5.66 -4.06
C LYS A 60 13.02 4.73 -4.02
N VAL A 61 12.64 4.29 -2.83
CA VAL A 61 11.41 3.53 -2.62
C VAL A 61 10.25 4.50 -2.48
N LEU A 62 9.27 4.39 -3.36
CA LEU A 62 8.08 5.26 -3.36
C LEU A 62 6.92 4.66 -2.58
N ALA A 63 6.73 3.36 -2.71
CA ALA A 63 5.61 2.68 -2.07
C ALA A 63 5.90 1.18 -1.93
N CYS A 64 5.43 0.60 -0.83
CA CYS A 64 5.36 -0.83 -0.62
C CYS A 64 3.88 -1.18 -0.45
N ILE A 65 3.36 -2.08 -1.28
CA ILE A 65 1.93 -2.37 -1.34
C ILE A 65 1.75 -3.88 -1.50
N GLY A 66 0.84 -4.44 -0.74
CA GLY A 66 0.62 -5.88 -0.84
C GLY A 66 -0.69 -6.35 -0.23
N LEU A 67 -0.84 -7.65 -0.25
CA LEU A 67 -1.98 -8.35 0.32
C LEU A 67 -1.49 -9.33 1.38
N ALA A 68 -2.17 -9.34 2.52
CA ALA A 68 -2.00 -10.38 3.53
C ALA A 68 -3.11 -11.41 3.29
N HIS A 69 -2.71 -12.60 2.85
CA HIS A 69 -3.64 -13.70 2.59
C HIS A 69 -4.29 -14.16 3.89
N GLN A 70 -5.61 -14.24 3.92
CA GLN A 70 -6.35 -14.73 5.09
C GLN A 70 -6.78 -16.18 4.89
N TRP A 71 -7.54 -16.43 3.84
CA TRP A 71 -7.96 -17.76 3.40
C TRP A 71 -8.36 -17.68 1.93
N ASP A 72 -8.71 -18.80 1.34
CA ASP A 72 -9.09 -18.82 -0.07
C ASP A 72 -10.22 -17.85 -0.37
N GLY A 73 -9.94 -16.90 -1.25
CA GLY A 73 -10.88 -15.90 -1.68
C GLY A 73 -10.83 -14.59 -0.89
N ARG A 74 -10.11 -14.51 0.24
CA ARG A 74 -10.04 -13.28 1.04
C ARG A 74 -8.62 -12.88 1.41
N ALA A 75 -8.33 -11.59 1.24
CA ALA A 75 -7.06 -10.99 1.66
C ALA A 75 -7.30 -9.62 2.28
N THR A 76 -6.31 -9.12 3.02
CA THR A 76 -6.29 -7.77 3.56
C THR A 76 -5.20 -6.98 2.84
N ALA A 77 -5.56 -5.84 2.26
CA ALA A 77 -4.62 -4.97 1.59
C ALA A 77 -3.88 -4.08 2.58
N TRP A 78 -2.62 -3.83 2.30
CA TRP A 78 -1.81 -2.87 3.04
C TRP A 78 -1.00 -2.03 2.05
N ALA A 79 -0.73 -0.79 2.44
CA ALA A 79 0.07 0.12 1.64
C ALA A 79 0.83 1.06 2.55
N ILE A 80 2.12 1.21 2.28
CA ILE A 80 2.99 2.15 2.97
C ILE A 80 3.62 3.00 1.88
N MET A 81 3.36 4.31 1.92
CA MET A 81 3.75 5.21 0.85
C MET A 81 4.66 6.32 1.38
N ALA A 82 5.66 6.69 0.59
CA ALA A 82 6.49 7.85 0.87
C ALA A 82 5.64 9.12 0.80
N GLN A 83 5.96 10.10 1.65
CA GLN A 83 5.18 11.34 1.70
C GLN A 83 5.31 12.18 0.46
N SER A 84 6.46 12.16 -0.20
CA SER A 84 6.77 13.05 -1.30
C SER A 84 6.66 12.36 -2.66
N ILE A 85 5.51 11.74 -2.94
CA ILE A 85 5.26 11.12 -4.25
C ILE A 85 4.64 12.18 -5.17
N GLY A 86 5.27 12.41 -6.32
CA GLY A 86 4.73 13.29 -7.35
C GLY A 86 3.49 12.71 -8.02
N GLY A 87 2.66 13.58 -8.61
CA GLY A 87 1.41 13.17 -9.23
C GLY A 87 1.55 12.15 -10.35
N ALA A 88 2.59 12.28 -11.17
CA ALA A 88 2.86 11.34 -12.26
C ALA A 88 3.22 9.95 -11.73
N ASP A 89 4.04 9.88 -10.70
CA ASP A 89 4.44 8.63 -10.07
C ASP A 89 3.25 7.97 -9.37
N TYR A 90 2.46 8.79 -8.67
CA TYR A 90 1.23 8.31 -8.04
C TYR A 90 0.28 7.67 -9.05
N LEU A 91 0.14 8.26 -10.22
CA LEU A 91 -0.75 7.73 -11.26
C LEU A 91 -0.27 6.37 -11.77
N VAL A 92 1.04 6.20 -11.94
CA VAL A 92 1.62 4.90 -12.34
C VAL A 92 1.32 3.84 -11.28
N ILE A 93 1.53 4.18 -10.02
CA ILE A 93 1.26 3.28 -8.89
C ILE A 93 -0.23 2.93 -8.83
N HIS A 94 -1.10 3.93 -8.94
CA HIS A 94 -2.55 3.72 -8.93
C HIS A 94 -3.00 2.74 -10.01
N ARG A 95 -2.53 2.92 -11.23
CA ARG A 95 -2.88 2.04 -12.36
C ARG A 95 -2.40 0.61 -12.12
N ALA A 96 -1.18 0.46 -11.60
CA ALA A 96 -0.61 -0.84 -11.31
C ALA A 96 -1.41 -1.56 -10.22
N VAL A 97 -1.78 -0.86 -9.15
CA VAL A 97 -2.57 -1.43 -8.05
C VAL A 97 -3.97 -1.82 -8.53
N LYS A 98 -4.61 -0.96 -9.29
CA LYS A 98 -5.95 -1.23 -9.82
C LYS A 98 -5.97 -2.48 -10.69
N ARG A 99 -4.95 -2.63 -11.55
CA ARG A 99 -4.80 -3.82 -12.39
C ARG A 99 -4.53 -5.07 -11.57
N PHE A 100 -3.64 -4.97 -10.58
CA PHE A 100 -3.28 -6.07 -9.70
C PHE A 100 -4.50 -6.64 -8.96
N ILE A 101 -5.33 -5.75 -8.39
CA ILE A 101 -6.54 -6.15 -7.67
C ILE A 101 -7.46 -7.00 -8.56
N LYS A 102 -7.62 -6.61 -9.82
CA LYS A 102 -8.48 -7.33 -10.76
C LYS A 102 -7.91 -8.70 -11.16
N LEU A 103 -6.58 -8.80 -11.28
CA LEU A 103 -5.93 -9.99 -11.80
C LEU A 103 -5.60 -11.04 -10.75
N ILE A 104 -5.50 -10.63 -9.47
CA ILE A 104 -5.03 -11.54 -8.42
C ILE A 104 -6.04 -12.63 -8.06
N GLY A 105 -7.33 -12.41 -8.33
CA GLY A 105 -8.34 -13.46 -8.21
C GLY A 105 -9.00 -13.62 -6.84
N TYR A 106 -8.77 -12.70 -5.90
CA TYR A 106 -9.50 -12.74 -4.63
C TYR A 106 -10.95 -12.29 -4.84
N ARG A 107 -11.87 -12.92 -4.11
CA ARG A 107 -13.29 -12.53 -4.14
C ARG A 107 -13.54 -11.31 -3.27
N ARG A 108 -12.77 -11.16 -2.21
CA ARG A 108 -12.87 -10.04 -1.29
C ARG A 108 -11.49 -9.58 -0.84
N ILE A 109 -11.26 -8.27 -0.90
CA ILE A 109 -10.05 -7.65 -0.37
C ILE A 109 -10.50 -6.55 0.59
N ASP A 110 -10.13 -6.67 1.87
CA ASP A 110 -10.40 -5.66 2.87
C ASP A 110 -9.23 -4.70 2.98
N ALA A 111 -9.52 -3.46 3.39
CA ALA A 111 -8.50 -2.48 3.73
C ALA A 111 -9.04 -1.60 4.84
N THR A 112 -8.18 -1.23 5.78
CA THR A 112 -8.57 -0.25 6.79
C THR A 112 -7.87 1.07 6.51
N VAL A 113 -8.60 2.17 6.64
CA VAL A 113 -8.10 3.50 6.35
C VAL A 113 -8.35 4.38 7.57
N VAL A 114 -7.29 5.07 8.03
CA VAL A 114 -7.40 5.89 9.23
C VAL A 114 -8.38 7.04 9.00
N GLU A 115 -9.16 7.33 10.04
CA GLU A 115 -10.06 8.49 10.02
C GLU A 115 -9.26 9.78 9.81
N ASN A 116 -9.86 10.76 9.14
CA ASN A 116 -9.27 12.06 8.83
C ASN A 116 -8.11 12.04 7.84
N PHE A 117 -7.71 10.87 7.33
CA PHE A 117 -6.69 10.81 6.29
C PHE A 117 -7.36 10.85 4.91
N THR A 118 -7.73 12.05 4.50
CA THR A 118 -8.55 12.29 3.31
C THR A 118 -7.94 11.69 2.03
N ASN A 119 -6.62 11.80 1.86
CA ASN A 119 -5.96 11.29 0.66
C ASN A 119 -6.06 9.77 0.56
N ALA A 120 -5.90 9.06 1.68
CA ALA A 120 -5.99 7.60 1.70
C ALA A 120 -7.44 7.14 1.48
N ILE A 121 -8.40 7.84 2.08
CA ILE A 121 -9.83 7.57 1.88
C ILE A 121 -10.20 7.71 0.40
N ARG A 122 -9.77 8.82 -0.20
CA ARG A 122 -10.04 9.10 -1.61
C ARG A 122 -9.40 8.04 -2.52
N TRP A 123 -8.18 7.64 -2.20
CA TRP A 123 -7.49 6.63 -3.01
C TRP A 123 -8.19 5.27 -2.94
N ALA A 124 -8.60 4.84 -1.75
CA ALA A 124 -9.35 3.60 -1.58
C ALA A 124 -10.62 3.61 -2.45
N GLU A 125 -11.36 4.72 -2.43
CA GLU A 125 -12.57 4.86 -3.24
C GLU A 125 -12.26 4.85 -4.74
N MET A 126 -11.18 5.50 -5.16
CA MET A 126 -10.74 5.50 -6.56
C MET A 126 -10.32 4.11 -7.04
N LEU A 127 -9.80 3.27 -6.16
CA LEU A 127 -9.46 1.89 -6.47
C LEU A 127 -10.69 0.98 -6.57
N GLY A 128 -11.86 1.47 -6.19
CA GLY A 128 -13.10 0.70 -6.24
C GLY A 128 -13.52 0.10 -4.91
N PHE A 129 -12.85 0.43 -3.83
CA PHE A 129 -13.24 -0.01 -2.50
C PHE A 129 -14.45 0.78 -2.02
N LYS A 130 -15.30 0.13 -1.24
CA LYS A 130 -16.49 0.74 -0.65
C LYS A 130 -16.40 0.69 0.86
N ARG A 131 -16.84 1.78 1.51
CA ARG A 131 -16.87 1.83 2.97
C ARG A 131 -17.94 0.90 3.50
N GLU A 132 -17.60 0.08 4.48
CA GLU A 132 -18.53 -0.83 5.13
C GLU A 132 -18.94 -0.35 6.53
N THR A 133 -18.07 0.39 7.23
CA THR A 133 -18.40 0.93 8.54
C THR A 133 -18.78 2.40 8.40
N PRO A 134 -19.99 2.81 8.81
CA PRO A 134 -20.39 4.23 8.74
C PRO A 134 -19.58 5.10 9.69
N GLU A 135 -19.19 4.55 10.85
CA GLU A 135 -18.36 5.22 11.83
C GLU A 135 -16.98 4.56 11.91
N PRO A 136 -15.93 5.28 12.32
CA PRO A 136 -14.62 4.67 12.52
C PRO A 136 -14.66 3.61 13.61
N MET A 137 -13.94 2.52 13.39
CA MET A 137 -13.70 1.51 14.41
C MET A 137 -12.74 2.10 15.44
N GLN A 138 -13.20 2.26 16.69
CA GLN A 138 -12.46 2.94 17.75
C GLN A 138 -11.26 2.14 18.22
N ASN A 139 -10.18 2.83 18.56
CA ASN A 139 -8.95 2.23 19.10
C ASN A 139 -8.37 1.12 18.20
N TYR A 140 -8.54 1.26 16.91
CA TYR A 140 -8.16 0.23 15.95
C TYR A 140 -6.66 0.24 15.60
N GLY A 141 -6.09 1.41 15.41
CA GLY A 141 -4.69 1.55 15.00
C GLY A 141 -3.73 1.42 16.19
N PRO A 142 -2.44 1.24 15.91
CA PRO A 142 -1.42 1.13 16.96
C PRO A 142 -1.34 2.34 17.89
N ASP A 143 -1.72 3.51 17.37
CA ASP A 143 -1.74 4.77 18.12
C ASP A 143 -3.12 5.09 18.71
N GLY A 144 -4.07 4.17 18.59
CA GLY A 144 -5.44 4.33 19.08
C GLY A 144 -6.38 5.05 18.13
N ARG A 145 -5.90 5.49 16.96
CA ARG A 145 -6.78 6.15 15.98
C ARG A 145 -7.81 5.20 15.42
N GLY A 146 -9.00 5.75 15.14
CA GLY A 146 -10.06 5.00 14.49
C GLY A 146 -9.76 4.77 13.00
N HIS A 147 -10.24 3.67 12.49
CA HIS A 147 -10.13 3.31 11.08
C HIS A 147 -11.50 2.96 10.53
N TYR A 148 -11.74 3.34 9.28
CA TYR A 148 -12.87 2.82 8.52
C TYR A 148 -12.49 1.52 7.86
N LEU A 149 -13.43 0.60 7.78
CA LEU A 149 -13.26 -0.62 6.99
C LEU A 149 -13.77 -0.37 5.57
N TYR A 150 -12.92 -0.64 4.62
CA TYR A 150 -13.23 -0.62 3.19
C TYR A 150 -13.10 -2.02 2.61
N SER A 151 -13.84 -2.31 1.57
CA SER A 151 -13.72 -3.59 0.88
C SER A 151 -13.89 -3.44 -0.63
N TRP A 152 -13.17 -4.28 -1.33
CA TRP A 152 -13.36 -4.52 -2.75
C TRP A 152 -13.89 -5.94 -2.91
N VAL A 153 -15.02 -6.10 -3.59
CA VAL A 153 -15.66 -7.39 -3.79
C VAL A 153 -15.75 -7.66 -5.29
N ALA A 154 -15.30 -8.83 -5.71
CA ALA A 154 -15.36 -9.23 -7.12
C ALA A 154 -16.81 -9.34 -7.58
N LYS A 155 -17.05 -8.93 -8.83
CA LYS A 155 -18.37 -9.04 -9.47
C LYS A 155 -18.59 -10.42 -10.04
#